data_83ca4d05a0d6c4d981097eb7a95d861d
#
_entry.id   83ca4d05a0d6c4d981097eb7a95d861d
#
_cell.length_a   1.000
_cell.length_b   1.000
_cell.length_c   1.000
_cell.angle_alpha   90.00
_cell.angle_beta   90.00
_cell.angle_gamma   90.00
#
_symmetry.space_group_name_H-M   'P 1'
#
loop_
_entity.id
_entity.type
_entity.pdbx_description
1 polymer ?
#
loop_
_entity_poly.entity_id
_entity_poly.type
_entity_poly.pdbx_seq_one_letter_code
_entity_poly.pdbx_strand_id
1 'polypeptide(L)'
;MRHLIIAGLLATLPWSLSAAPTWQVISSEPGKRIEIDRTSLKREGSTVQAQGRVVLEKELIDGRSGAGYRVIEAITRYDCTTRNANTIKRIFKKNETEIVREEEIKGVELPVRSGTLDDKVLREVCRPPKESPAELAKKANEAGSELKAANDAMLKKELAKADKPAAIKTSDTPVKEEAAPLPSIRPNLKAAAEAAREAPPAAPPSPAAKPVAPPPARPQTYVIHTPPAAKPKKPARPEGYMLELTHSEPAIQHAHIHWGYEGAGAPENWSKLDPQNKLCATGERQSPIDIRDGIKVDLEPIKFNYQPSTFRIVDNGHTVQVQVGEGSISLTGKSYELVQFHFHRPSEEKINGQRFDMVAHLVHKADDGQLAVVAILLERGSENPFIQTLWNYMPLEKNMPVSPPEAIVDLNTLLPTSRTYYTYMGSLTTPPCTEGVLWLVMKQPVQVSPEQINIFSRLYRNNARPIQPASGRLIKEGR
;
A
#
# COMPACT_ATOMS: atom_id res chain seq x y z
N MET A 1 -52.43 -16.54 -71.30
CA MET A 1 -52.31 -15.40 -70.37
C MET A 1 -52.41 -15.95 -68.96
N ARG A 2 -51.28 -16.11 -68.28
CA ARG A 2 -51.23 -16.61 -66.92
C ARG A 2 -50.45 -15.58 -66.10
N HIS A 3 -51.17 -14.88 -65.22
CA HIS A 3 -50.58 -13.93 -64.29
C HIS A 3 -49.92 -14.67 -63.09
N LEU A 4 -48.60 -14.56 -62.95
CA LEU A 4 -47.88 -14.99 -61.76
C LEU A 4 -47.87 -13.83 -60.76
N ILE A 5 -48.50 -14.04 -59.59
CA ILE A 5 -48.43 -13.15 -58.42
C ILE A 5 -47.26 -13.64 -57.61
N ILE A 6 -46.23 -12.82 -57.53
CA ILE A 6 -45.07 -13.00 -56.60
C ILE A 6 -45.44 -12.34 -55.29
N ALA A 7 -45.72 -13.16 -54.27
CA ALA A 7 -45.87 -12.70 -52.88
C ALA A 7 -44.48 -12.46 -52.25
N GLY A 8 -44.14 -11.21 -52.05
CA GLY A 8 -42.93 -10.84 -51.35
C GLY A 8 -43.06 -11.08 -49.83
N LEU A 9 -42.25 -12.00 -49.29
CA LEU A 9 -42.10 -12.23 -47.85
C LEU A 9 -41.25 -11.08 -47.27
N LEU A 10 -41.85 -10.14 -46.56
CA LEU A 10 -41.16 -9.16 -45.72
C LEU A 10 -40.69 -9.87 -44.45
N ALA A 11 -39.40 -10.21 -44.40
CA ALA A 11 -38.75 -10.68 -43.19
C ALA A 11 -38.57 -9.49 -42.23
N THR A 12 -39.41 -9.43 -41.22
CA THR A 12 -39.21 -8.51 -40.08
C THR A 12 -38.08 -9.02 -39.22
N LEU A 13 -36.90 -8.43 -39.35
CA LEU A 13 -35.78 -8.60 -38.39
C LEU A 13 -36.22 -8.05 -37.04
N PRO A 14 -36.08 -8.82 -35.95
CA PRO A 14 -36.35 -8.28 -34.62
C PRO A 14 -35.31 -7.21 -34.29
N TRP A 15 -35.74 -5.96 -34.12
CA TRP A 15 -34.97 -4.95 -33.52
C TRP A 15 -34.73 -5.35 -32.05
N SER A 16 -33.50 -5.76 -31.77
CA SER A 16 -33.05 -5.94 -30.39
C SER A 16 -33.11 -4.57 -29.68
N LEU A 17 -34.12 -4.36 -28.84
CA LEU A 17 -34.11 -3.22 -27.91
C LEU A 17 -32.90 -3.39 -27.01
N SER A 18 -31.82 -2.68 -27.29
CA SER A 18 -30.72 -2.54 -26.37
C SER A 18 -31.23 -1.72 -25.19
N ALA A 19 -31.18 -2.31 -23.99
CA ALA A 19 -31.52 -1.57 -22.77
C ALA A 19 -30.63 -0.36 -22.65
N ALA A 20 -31.20 0.76 -22.17
CA ALA A 20 -30.41 1.96 -21.91
C ALA A 20 -29.27 1.66 -20.94
N PRO A 21 -28.05 2.21 -21.17
CA PRO A 21 -26.90 1.93 -20.32
C PRO A 21 -27.15 2.37 -18.88
N THR A 22 -26.80 1.51 -17.92
CA THR A 22 -26.89 1.81 -16.49
C THR A 22 -25.50 2.06 -15.94
N TRP A 23 -25.14 3.35 -15.82
CA TRP A 23 -23.83 3.77 -15.39
C TRP A 23 -23.69 3.69 -13.86
N GLN A 24 -22.70 2.95 -13.39
CA GLN A 24 -22.30 2.88 -11.99
C GLN A 24 -20.94 3.53 -11.82
N VAL A 25 -20.83 4.47 -10.88
CA VAL A 25 -19.56 5.10 -10.49
C VAL A 25 -18.70 4.06 -9.77
N ILE A 26 -17.49 3.83 -10.28
CA ILE A 26 -16.49 2.94 -9.65
C ILE A 26 -15.31 3.71 -9.04
N SER A 27 -15.09 4.95 -9.48
CA SER A 27 -14.08 5.84 -8.91
C SER A 27 -14.45 7.28 -9.18
N SER A 28 -14.25 8.15 -8.18
CA SER A 28 -14.35 9.60 -8.32
C SER A 28 -13.03 10.20 -7.83
N GLU A 29 -12.36 10.94 -8.71
CA GLU A 29 -11.07 11.59 -8.45
C GLU A 29 -11.21 13.07 -8.81
N PRO A 30 -10.40 13.97 -8.26
CA PRO A 30 -10.41 15.38 -8.68
C PRO A 30 -10.26 15.50 -10.19
N GLY A 31 -11.18 16.20 -10.84
CA GLY A 31 -11.18 16.43 -12.28
C GLY A 31 -11.78 15.33 -13.15
N LYS A 32 -12.09 14.13 -12.62
CA LYS A 32 -12.66 13.01 -13.41
C LYS A 32 -13.45 12.02 -12.57
N ARG A 33 -14.46 11.41 -13.20
CA ARG A 33 -15.26 10.32 -12.67
C ARG A 33 -15.23 9.14 -13.63
N ILE A 34 -15.12 7.93 -13.09
CA ILE A 34 -15.06 6.67 -13.84
C ILE A 34 -16.32 5.89 -13.57
N GLU A 35 -16.96 5.46 -14.63
CA GLU A 35 -18.20 4.72 -14.57
C GLU A 35 -18.14 3.50 -15.45
N ILE A 36 -18.89 2.48 -15.09
CA ILE A 36 -19.08 1.26 -15.88
C ILE A 36 -20.55 1.03 -16.14
N ASP A 37 -20.88 0.61 -17.34
CA ASP A 37 -22.23 0.14 -17.66
C ASP A 37 -22.37 -1.32 -17.27
N ARG A 38 -23.14 -1.58 -16.20
CA ARG A 38 -23.40 -2.94 -15.69
C ARG A 38 -24.18 -3.80 -16.67
N THR A 39 -24.96 -3.20 -17.55
CA THR A 39 -25.76 -3.93 -18.55
C THR A 39 -24.93 -4.40 -19.72
N SER A 40 -23.75 -3.80 -19.94
CA SER A 40 -22.82 -4.13 -21.02
C SER A 40 -21.94 -5.34 -20.75
N LEU A 41 -21.92 -5.86 -19.51
CA LEU A 41 -21.02 -6.93 -19.10
C LEU A 41 -21.33 -8.24 -19.80
N LYS A 42 -20.41 -8.72 -20.64
CA LYS A 42 -20.47 -10.03 -21.29
C LYS A 42 -19.31 -10.89 -20.80
N ARG A 43 -19.62 -12.04 -20.21
CA ARG A 43 -18.62 -12.98 -19.65
C ARG A 43 -18.51 -14.20 -20.53
N GLU A 44 -17.27 -14.55 -20.91
CA GLU A 44 -16.93 -15.74 -21.70
C GLU A 44 -15.69 -16.40 -21.06
N GLY A 45 -15.90 -17.40 -20.22
CA GLY A 45 -14.83 -18.04 -19.45
C GLY A 45 -14.11 -17.07 -18.52
N SER A 46 -12.79 -16.94 -18.66
CA SER A 46 -11.97 -15.97 -17.90
C SER A 46 -12.07 -14.53 -18.40
N THR A 47 -12.71 -14.32 -19.56
CA THR A 47 -12.76 -13.04 -20.24
C THR A 47 -14.06 -12.30 -19.95
N VAL A 48 -13.99 -10.99 -19.72
CA VAL A 48 -15.14 -10.11 -19.53
C VAL A 48 -15.01 -8.91 -20.45
N GLN A 49 -16.01 -8.71 -21.33
CA GLN A 49 -16.13 -7.47 -22.08
C GLN A 49 -17.02 -6.49 -21.32
N ALA A 50 -16.59 -5.25 -21.24
CA ALA A 50 -17.29 -4.19 -20.51
C ALA A 50 -17.22 -2.86 -21.27
N GLN A 51 -18.27 -2.05 -21.15
CA GLN A 51 -18.25 -0.65 -21.55
C GLN A 51 -18.03 0.21 -20.32
N GLY A 52 -16.95 0.99 -20.33
CA GLY A 52 -16.61 1.96 -19.31
C GLY A 52 -16.59 3.36 -19.87
N ARG A 53 -16.71 4.39 -19.00
CA ARG A 53 -16.52 5.79 -19.38
C ARG A 53 -15.79 6.60 -18.34
N VAL A 54 -15.04 7.59 -18.82
CA VAL A 54 -14.44 8.65 -18.02
C VAL A 54 -15.21 9.93 -18.30
N VAL A 55 -15.77 10.52 -17.27
CA VAL A 55 -16.44 11.84 -17.34
C VAL A 55 -15.50 12.86 -16.74
N LEU A 56 -15.13 13.87 -17.52
CA LEU A 56 -14.21 14.94 -17.15
C LEU A 56 -14.98 16.16 -16.61
N GLU A 57 -14.47 16.79 -15.57
CA GLU A 57 -15.03 18.04 -15.05
C GLU A 57 -14.77 19.20 -16.00
N LYS A 58 -13.59 19.21 -16.63
CA LYS A 58 -13.19 20.23 -17.62
C LYS A 58 -13.19 19.64 -19.02
N GLU A 59 -13.60 20.44 -19.99
CA GLU A 59 -13.54 20.09 -21.40
C GLU A 59 -12.10 20.05 -21.87
N LEU A 60 -11.75 18.99 -22.60
CA LEU A 60 -10.46 18.83 -23.28
C LEU A 60 -10.65 18.98 -24.79
N ILE A 61 -9.66 19.52 -25.46
CA ILE A 61 -9.68 19.65 -26.93
C ILE A 61 -9.07 18.41 -27.57
N ASP A 62 -9.80 17.79 -28.47
CA ASP A 62 -9.30 16.67 -29.26
C ASP A 62 -8.29 17.16 -30.31
N GLY A 63 -7.06 16.71 -30.21
CA GLY A 63 -5.95 17.15 -31.08
C GLY A 63 -6.12 16.81 -32.56
N ARG A 64 -7.06 15.92 -32.92
CA ARG A 64 -7.33 15.53 -34.32
C ARG A 64 -8.48 16.31 -34.94
N SER A 65 -9.56 16.53 -34.18
CA SER A 65 -10.75 17.23 -34.68
C SER A 65 -10.80 18.71 -34.30
N GLY A 66 -10.02 19.14 -33.30
CA GLY A 66 -10.07 20.49 -32.74
C GLY A 66 -11.33 20.76 -31.89
N ALA A 67 -12.22 19.77 -31.74
CA ALA A 67 -13.46 19.90 -30.98
C ALA A 67 -13.27 19.54 -29.50
N GLY A 68 -14.05 20.18 -28.64
CA GLY A 68 -14.04 19.89 -27.20
C GLY A 68 -14.78 18.60 -26.86
N TYR A 69 -14.28 17.83 -25.88
CA TYR A 69 -14.97 16.67 -25.34
C TYR A 69 -14.87 16.61 -23.82
N ARG A 70 -15.85 15.97 -23.18
CA ARG A 70 -15.94 15.79 -21.72
C ARG A 70 -16.14 14.34 -21.30
N VAL A 71 -16.49 13.46 -22.24
CA VAL A 71 -16.73 12.04 -21.97
C VAL A 71 -15.90 11.20 -22.93
N ILE A 72 -15.21 10.21 -22.38
CA ILE A 72 -14.48 9.19 -23.12
C ILE A 72 -15.11 7.84 -22.77
N GLU A 73 -15.81 7.20 -23.71
CA GLU A 73 -16.31 5.83 -23.56
C GLU A 73 -15.35 4.87 -24.21
N ALA A 74 -15.21 3.68 -23.64
CA ALA A 74 -14.41 2.61 -24.19
C ALA A 74 -15.10 1.26 -24.01
N ILE A 75 -15.01 0.43 -25.05
CA ILE A 75 -15.34 -0.99 -24.96
C ILE A 75 -14.03 -1.75 -24.82
N THR A 76 -13.85 -2.43 -23.69
CA THR A 76 -12.61 -3.12 -23.35
C THR A 76 -12.91 -4.56 -22.96
N ARG A 77 -12.10 -5.49 -23.45
CA ARG A 77 -12.09 -6.91 -23.06
C ARG A 77 -11.01 -7.11 -22.02
N TYR A 78 -11.36 -7.68 -20.88
CA TYR A 78 -10.47 -7.97 -19.77
C TYR A 78 -10.33 -9.48 -19.61
N ASP A 79 -9.11 -9.98 -19.48
CA ASP A 79 -8.85 -11.35 -19.02
C ASP A 79 -8.60 -11.32 -17.51
N CYS A 80 -9.49 -11.96 -16.76
CA CYS A 80 -9.45 -11.96 -15.29
C CYS A 80 -8.34 -12.85 -14.72
N THR A 81 -7.83 -13.81 -15.50
CA THR A 81 -6.76 -14.73 -15.08
C THR A 81 -5.39 -14.10 -15.31
N THR A 82 -5.13 -13.63 -16.53
CA THR A 82 -3.83 -13.03 -16.91
C THR A 82 -3.73 -11.56 -16.54
N ARG A 83 -4.85 -10.93 -16.14
CA ARG A 83 -4.95 -9.49 -15.85
C ARG A 83 -4.57 -8.61 -17.05
N ASN A 84 -4.89 -9.07 -18.25
CA ASN A 84 -4.70 -8.29 -19.47
C ASN A 84 -5.99 -7.55 -19.87
N ALA A 85 -5.83 -6.48 -20.62
CA ALA A 85 -6.92 -5.71 -21.21
C ALA A 85 -6.65 -5.39 -22.67
N ASN A 86 -7.70 -5.44 -23.48
CA ASN A 86 -7.69 -5.05 -24.89
C ASN A 86 -8.84 -4.09 -25.13
N THR A 87 -8.54 -2.82 -25.39
CA THR A 87 -9.55 -1.84 -25.79
C THR A 87 -9.87 -2.01 -27.27
N ILE A 88 -11.13 -2.32 -27.56
CA ILE A 88 -11.61 -2.60 -28.90
C ILE A 88 -12.08 -1.31 -29.59
N LYS A 89 -12.73 -0.43 -28.83
CA LYS A 89 -13.36 0.80 -29.35
C LYS A 89 -13.26 1.92 -28.34
N ARG A 90 -13.07 3.15 -28.83
CA ARG A 90 -13.10 4.35 -28.02
C ARG A 90 -13.94 5.43 -28.70
N ILE A 91 -14.75 6.13 -27.90
CA ILE A 91 -15.67 7.17 -28.36
C ILE A 91 -15.44 8.41 -27.51
N PHE A 92 -15.14 9.53 -28.14
CA PHE A 92 -15.00 10.83 -27.51
C PHE A 92 -16.29 11.61 -27.72
N LYS A 93 -16.89 12.11 -26.65
CA LYS A 93 -18.17 12.81 -26.67
C LYS A 93 -18.06 14.17 -25.99
N LYS A 94 -18.76 15.15 -26.53
CA LYS A 94 -18.90 16.46 -25.91
C LYS A 94 -19.87 16.40 -24.72
N ASN A 95 -20.96 15.67 -24.89
CA ASN A 95 -21.99 15.40 -23.89
C ASN A 95 -22.53 13.97 -24.08
N GLU A 96 -23.64 13.61 -23.42
CA GLU A 96 -24.23 12.26 -23.48
C GLU A 96 -24.60 11.79 -24.91
N THR A 97 -24.88 12.71 -25.82
CA THR A 97 -25.41 12.41 -27.15
C THR A 97 -24.50 12.80 -28.31
N GLU A 98 -23.66 13.81 -28.13
CA GLU A 98 -22.85 14.40 -29.21
C GLU A 98 -21.49 13.72 -29.28
N ILE A 99 -21.28 12.93 -30.34
CA ILE A 99 -20.01 12.23 -30.60
C ILE A 99 -19.08 13.18 -31.34
N VAL A 100 -17.88 13.41 -30.79
CA VAL A 100 -16.80 14.20 -31.39
C VAL A 100 -15.95 13.32 -32.30
N ARG A 101 -15.63 12.13 -31.84
CA ARG A 101 -14.80 11.18 -32.56
C ARG A 101 -15.03 9.75 -32.05
N GLU A 102 -14.96 8.82 -32.99
CA GLU A 102 -15.02 7.39 -32.72
C GLU A 102 -13.80 6.71 -33.38
N GLU A 103 -13.18 5.77 -32.68
CA GLU A 103 -12.05 5.03 -33.22
C GLU A 103 -12.15 3.54 -32.82
N GLU A 104 -12.00 2.68 -33.81
CA GLU A 104 -11.75 1.25 -33.58
C GLU A 104 -10.27 1.05 -33.34
N ILE A 105 -9.93 0.36 -32.25
CA ILE A 105 -8.56 0.10 -31.86
C ILE A 105 -8.24 -1.34 -32.22
N LYS A 106 -7.31 -1.54 -33.15
CA LYS A 106 -6.73 -2.86 -33.41
C LYS A 106 -5.77 -3.16 -32.24
N GLY A 107 -6.37 -3.57 -31.12
CA GLY A 107 -5.67 -3.67 -29.86
C GLY A 107 -4.78 -4.90 -29.75
N VAL A 108 -3.63 -4.72 -29.15
CA VAL A 108 -2.82 -5.76 -28.56
C VAL A 108 -3.29 -5.91 -27.11
N GLU A 109 -3.39 -7.14 -26.60
CA GLU A 109 -3.61 -7.37 -25.19
C GLU A 109 -2.44 -6.81 -24.40
N LEU A 110 -2.71 -5.90 -23.48
CA LEU A 110 -1.69 -5.27 -22.63
C LEU A 110 -1.97 -5.63 -21.17
N PRO A 111 -0.93 -5.92 -20.38
CA PRO A 111 -1.09 -6.17 -18.95
C PRO A 111 -1.65 -4.94 -18.25
N VAL A 112 -2.69 -5.15 -17.46
CA VAL A 112 -3.33 -4.10 -16.66
C VAL A 112 -2.46 -3.83 -15.43
N ARG A 113 -1.84 -2.67 -15.41
CA ARG A 113 -0.99 -2.26 -14.29
C ARG A 113 -1.83 -1.91 -13.06
N SER A 114 -1.40 -2.43 -11.91
CA SER A 114 -2.03 -2.15 -10.63
C SER A 114 -2.09 -0.64 -10.32
N GLY A 115 -3.23 -0.18 -9.77
CA GLY A 115 -3.46 1.23 -9.43
C GLY A 115 -3.86 2.12 -10.60
N THR A 116 -3.90 1.62 -11.84
CA THR A 116 -4.38 2.38 -13.01
C THR A 116 -5.90 2.41 -13.06
N LEU A 117 -6.43 3.23 -13.97
CA LEU A 117 -7.84 3.26 -14.32
C LEU A 117 -8.36 1.88 -14.73
N ASP A 118 -7.63 1.23 -15.63
CA ASP A 118 -7.98 -0.10 -16.12
C ASP A 118 -7.96 -1.14 -14.99
N ASP A 119 -7.06 -1.02 -14.00
CA ASP A 119 -7.05 -1.89 -12.82
C ASP A 119 -8.32 -1.74 -11.97
N LYS A 120 -8.82 -0.51 -11.78
CA LYS A 120 -10.08 -0.28 -11.07
C LYS A 120 -11.26 -0.92 -11.79
N VAL A 121 -11.31 -0.76 -13.11
CA VAL A 121 -12.34 -1.38 -13.95
C VAL A 121 -12.21 -2.90 -13.92
N LEU A 122 -11.00 -3.43 -14.14
CA LEU A 122 -10.72 -4.87 -14.12
C LEU A 122 -11.16 -5.52 -12.80
N ARG A 123 -10.80 -4.95 -11.65
CA ARG A 123 -11.22 -5.46 -10.34
C ARG A 123 -12.74 -5.52 -10.20
N GLU A 124 -13.43 -4.53 -10.73
CA GLU A 124 -14.89 -4.48 -10.65
C GLU A 124 -15.56 -5.47 -11.61
N VAL A 125 -15.07 -5.59 -12.85
CA VAL A 125 -15.64 -6.50 -13.84
C VAL A 125 -15.28 -7.96 -13.60
N CYS A 126 -14.10 -8.23 -13.04
CA CYS A 126 -13.63 -9.57 -12.71
C CYS A 126 -14.14 -10.09 -11.36
N ARG A 127 -14.79 -9.24 -10.56
CA ARG A 127 -15.42 -9.68 -9.31
C ARG A 127 -16.45 -10.76 -9.62
N PRO A 128 -16.38 -11.93 -8.96
CA PRO A 128 -17.41 -12.94 -9.13
C PRO A 128 -18.80 -12.36 -8.81
N PRO A 129 -19.85 -12.78 -9.50
CA PRO A 129 -21.21 -12.36 -9.19
C PRO A 129 -21.48 -12.62 -7.70
N LYS A 130 -22.11 -11.69 -7.02
CA LYS A 130 -22.55 -11.92 -5.64
C LYS A 130 -23.52 -13.09 -5.65
N GLU A 131 -23.12 -14.19 -5.04
CA GLU A 131 -24.01 -15.33 -4.85
C GLU A 131 -25.23 -14.89 -4.03
N SER A 132 -26.38 -15.37 -4.43
CA SER A 132 -27.59 -15.08 -3.67
C SER A 132 -27.48 -15.69 -2.26
N PRO A 133 -28.10 -15.09 -1.22
CA PRO A 133 -28.12 -15.69 0.11
C PRO A 133 -28.60 -17.15 0.11
N ALA A 134 -29.48 -17.54 -0.82
CA ALA A 134 -29.96 -18.91 -0.98
C ALA A 134 -28.88 -19.85 -1.53
N GLU A 135 -28.07 -19.42 -2.49
CA GLU A 135 -26.94 -20.21 -3.02
C GLU A 135 -25.82 -20.36 -2.01
N LEU A 136 -25.51 -19.29 -1.25
CA LEU A 136 -24.54 -19.35 -0.13
C LEU A 136 -25.00 -20.33 0.96
N ALA A 137 -26.29 -20.31 1.32
CA ALA A 137 -26.84 -21.23 2.28
C ALA A 137 -26.80 -22.67 1.78
N LYS A 138 -27.08 -22.91 0.48
CA LYS A 138 -26.98 -24.23 -0.15
C LYS A 138 -25.55 -24.78 -0.12
N LYS A 139 -24.55 -23.99 -0.52
CA LYS A 139 -23.13 -24.38 -0.47
C LYS A 139 -22.64 -24.62 0.97
N ALA A 140 -23.08 -23.79 1.94
CA ALA A 140 -22.73 -23.98 3.34
C ALA A 140 -23.32 -25.29 3.89
N ASN A 141 -24.55 -25.66 3.52
CA ASN A 141 -25.18 -26.92 3.92
C ASN A 141 -24.50 -28.13 3.26
N GLU A 142 -24.12 -28.05 1.98
CA GLU A 142 -23.38 -29.09 1.28
C GLU A 142 -22.00 -29.31 1.93
N ALA A 143 -21.23 -28.26 2.17
CA ALA A 143 -19.94 -28.35 2.85
C ALA A 143 -20.09 -28.87 4.30
N GLY A 144 -21.13 -28.48 5.02
CA GLY A 144 -21.46 -29.00 6.35
C GLY A 144 -21.78 -30.50 6.37
N SER A 145 -22.49 -30.99 5.34
CA SER A 145 -22.82 -32.40 5.20
C SER A 145 -21.58 -33.25 4.85
N GLU A 146 -20.70 -32.76 3.98
CA GLU A 146 -19.43 -33.41 3.66
C GLU A 146 -18.49 -33.49 4.86
N LEU A 147 -18.38 -32.41 5.63
CA LEU A 147 -17.58 -32.39 6.86
C LEU A 147 -18.11 -33.37 7.92
N LYS A 148 -19.44 -33.46 8.07
CA LYS A 148 -20.06 -34.43 8.95
C LYS A 148 -19.82 -35.85 8.50
N ALA A 149 -19.94 -36.17 7.21
CA ALA A 149 -19.64 -37.48 6.65
C ALA A 149 -18.16 -37.85 6.83
N ALA A 150 -17.24 -36.92 6.65
CA ALA A 150 -15.83 -37.12 6.88
C ALA A 150 -15.50 -37.42 8.37
N ASN A 151 -16.13 -36.67 9.31
CA ASN A 151 -15.98 -36.89 10.73
C ASN A 151 -16.57 -38.25 11.17
N ASP A 152 -17.73 -38.65 10.66
CA ASP A 152 -18.35 -39.94 10.95
C ASP A 152 -17.49 -41.10 10.42
N ALA A 153 -16.86 -40.93 9.26
CA ALA A 153 -15.92 -41.89 8.68
C ALA A 153 -14.63 -42.05 9.54
N MET A 154 -14.10 -40.90 10.02
CA MET A 154 -12.94 -40.92 10.95
C MET A 154 -13.28 -41.60 12.28
N LEU A 155 -14.44 -41.26 12.86
CA LEU A 155 -14.90 -41.87 14.13
C LEU A 155 -15.09 -43.37 14.00
N LYS A 156 -15.70 -43.86 12.91
CA LYS A 156 -15.78 -45.31 12.60
C LYS A 156 -14.41 -45.96 12.48
N LYS A 157 -13.44 -45.30 11.89
CA LYS A 157 -12.08 -45.82 11.74
C LYS A 157 -11.33 -45.91 13.06
N GLU A 158 -11.55 -44.96 13.97
CA GLU A 158 -10.97 -44.98 15.30
C GLU A 158 -11.64 -46.03 16.21
N LEU A 159 -12.97 -46.16 16.16
CA LEU A 159 -13.69 -47.24 16.88
C LEU A 159 -13.31 -48.63 16.40
N ALA A 160 -13.08 -48.85 15.09
CA ALA A 160 -12.62 -50.13 14.55
C ALA A 160 -11.16 -50.47 14.96
N LYS A 161 -10.35 -49.50 15.37
CA LYS A 161 -9.03 -49.73 15.93
C LYS A 161 -9.09 -50.13 17.42
N ALA A 162 -10.11 -49.62 18.16
CA ALA A 162 -10.28 -49.91 19.57
C ALA A 162 -10.79 -51.33 19.85
N ASP A 163 -11.47 -51.98 18.86
CA ASP A 163 -12.02 -53.33 19.02
C ASP A 163 -11.05 -54.49 18.74
N LYS A 164 -9.73 -54.26 18.59
CA LYS A 164 -8.73 -55.31 18.55
C LYS A 164 -8.26 -55.63 19.96
N PRO A 165 -8.51 -56.85 20.50
CA PRO A 165 -8.05 -57.24 21.83
C PRO A 165 -6.53 -57.30 21.82
N ALA A 166 -5.88 -56.46 22.65
CA ALA A 166 -4.47 -56.53 22.90
C ALA A 166 -4.19 -57.76 23.73
N ALA A 167 -3.43 -58.72 23.19
CA ALA A 167 -2.93 -59.89 23.94
C ALA A 167 -1.98 -59.39 25.04
N ILE A 168 -2.44 -59.43 26.27
CA ILE A 168 -1.66 -59.15 27.48
C ILE A 168 -0.71 -60.33 27.69
N LYS A 169 0.58 -60.13 27.46
CA LYS A 169 1.63 -61.05 28.03
C LYS A 169 1.92 -60.56 29.43
N THR A 170 1.46 -61.36 30.41
CA THR A 170 1.84 -61.23 31.80
C THR A 170 3.30 -61.70 31.97
N SER A 171 4.16 -60.75 32.36
CA SER A 171 5.44 -61.11 32.98
C SER A 171 5.45 -60.51 34.38
N ASP A 172 5.38 -61.39 35.37
CA ASP A 172 5.54 -61.03 36.77
C ASP A 172 6.97 -60.56 37.03
N THR A 173 7.12 -59.34 37.44
CA THR A 173 8.26 -58.89 38.27
C THR A 173 7.83 -57.70 39.09
N PRO A 174 7.95 -57.69 40.41
CA PRO A 174 7.51 -56.57 41.24
C PRO A 174 8.57 -55.44 41.18
N VAL A 175 8.23 -54.28 40.65
CA VAL A 175 9.07 -53.12 40.79
C VAL A 175 8.51 -52.26 41.91
N LYS A 176 9.35 -52.04 42.91
CA LYS A 176 9.17 -51.13 44.02
C LYS A 176 9.00 -49.69 43.50
N GLU A 177 7.90 -49.05 43.84
CA GLU A 177 7.59 -47.65 43.59
C GLU A 177 8.36 -46.79 44.59
N GLU A 178 9.38 -46.06 44.10
CA GLU A 178 10.09 -45.05 44.87
C GLU A 178 9.80 -43.69 44.19
N ALA A 179 8.90 -42.92 44.80
CA ALA A 179 8.48 -41.61 44.33
C ALA A 179 9.61 -40.60 44.55
N ALA A 180 10.19 -40.07 43.47
CA ALA A 180 11.09 -38.95 43.52
C ALA A 180 10.29 -37.62 43.57
N PRO A 181 10.67 -36.66 44.44
CA PRO A 181 9.95 -35.41 44.58
C PRO A 181 10.25 -34.45 43.43
N LEU A 182 9.21 -33.75 42.97
CA LEU A 182 9.27 -32.70 41.96
C LEU A 182 10.16 -31.51 42.43
N PRO A 183 10.99 -30.91 41.56
CA PRO A 183 11.81 -29.73 41.94
C PRO A 183 10.93 -28.48 42.11
N SER A 184 11.00 -27.95 43.33
CA SER A 184 10.42 -26.67 43.73
C SER A 184 11.23 -25.51 43.13
N ILE A 185 10.66 -24.77 42.18
CA ILE A 185 11.24 -23.52 41.67
C ILE A 185 10.85 -22.40 42.62
N ARG A 186 11.68 -22.08 43.59
CA ARG A 186 11.65 -20.80 44.33
C ARG A 186 12.84 -19.98 43.91
N PRO A 187 12.64 -18.71 43.44
CA PRO A 187 13.76 -17.83 43.08
C PRO A 187 14.52 -17.42 44.35
N ASN A 188 15.85 -17.62 44.32
CA ASN A 188 16.73 -17.27 45.41
C ASN A 188 17.01 -15.76 45.43
N LEU A 189 16.23 -15.03 46.22
CA LEU A 189 16.33 -13.58 46.39
C LEU A 189 17.62 -13.09 47.14
N LYS A 190 18.47 -14.01 47.59
CA LYS A 190 19.74 -13.64 48.26
C LYS A 190 20.91 -13.38 47.29
N ALA A 191 20.91 -14.02 46.10
CA ALA A 191 21.97 -13.79 45.11
C ALA A 191 21.87 -12.47 44.34
N ALA A 192 20.69 -11.87 44.33
CA ALA A 192 20.46 -10.57 43.65
C ALA A 192 20.90 -9.35 44.49
N ALA A 193 21.13 -9.51 45.82
CA ALA A 193 21.54 -8.46 46.71
C ALA A 193 23.07 -8.29 46.84
N GLU A 194 23.83 -9.33 46.45
CA GLU A 194 25.28 -9.29 46.51
C GLU A 194 25.96 -8.72 45.27
N ALA A 195 25.30 -8.82 44.09
CA ALA A 195 25.79 -8.29 42.82
C ALA A 195 25.65 -6.77 42.69
N ALA A 196 24.96 -6.09 43.63
CA ALA A 196 24.76 -4.65 43.61
C ALA A 196 25.81 -3.84 44.40
N ARG A 197 26.86 -4.50 44.99
CA ARG A 197 27.85 -3.84 45.84
C ARG A 197 29.24 -3.63 45.23
N GLU A 198 29.50 -4.07 44.01
CA GLU A 198 30.76 -3.88 43.31
C GLU A 198 30.56 -3.09 41.99
N ALA A 199 30.36 -1.78 42.10
CA ALA A 199 30.56 -0.84 41.01
C ALA A 199 31.78 0.04 41.31
N PRO A 200 32.75 0.20 40.40
CA PRO A 200 33.91 1.06 40.61
C PRO A 200 33.50 2.58 40.61
N PRO A 201 34.25 3.45 41.30
CA PRO A 201 33.88 4.84 41.45
C PRO A 201 34.00 5.63 40.15
N ALA A 202 33.05 6.55 39.95
CA ALA A 202 32.98 7.43 38.80
C ALA A 202 34.22 8.35 38.69
N ALA A 203 34.69 8.53 37.44
CA ALA A 203 35.79 9.45 37.11
C ALA A 203 35.39 10.91 37.31
N PRO A 204 36.35 11.81 37.70
CA PRO A 204 36.06 13.22 37.96
C PRO A 204 35.74 13.99 36.68
N PRO A 205 34.96 15.10 36.75
CA PRO A 205 34.57 15.89 35.59
C PRO A 205 35.74 16.70 35.03
N SER A 206 35.83 16.71 33.69
CA SER A 206 36.78 17.52 32.91
C SER A 206 36.51 19.02 33.08
N PRO A 207 37.58 19.86 33.07
CA PRO A 207 37.44 21.30 33.33
C PRO A 207 36.75 22.03 32.16
N ALA A 208 35.94 23.01 32.54
CA ALA A 208 35.17 23.89 31.68
C ALA A 208 36.05 24.66 30.67
N ALA A 209 35.66 24.66 29.40
CA ALA A 209 36.27 25.42 28.33
C ALA A 209 35.99 26.91 28.50
N LYS A 210 37.07 27.76 28.35
CA LYS A 210 37.01 29.22 28.40
C LYS A 210 36.17 29.77 27.21
N PRO A 211 35.49 30.92 27.40
CA PRO A 211 34.70 31.55 26.35
C PRO A 211 35.56 32.09 25.21
N VAL A 212 35.22 31.76 23.98
CA VAL A 212 35.84 32.29 22.77
C VAL A 212 35.19 33.63 22.41
N ALA A 213 36.02 34.64 22.12
CA ALA A 213 35.61 35.99 21.73
C ALA A 213 34.84 36.01 20.40
N PRO A 214 33.91 36.96 20.21
CA PRO A 214 33.12 37.05 18.97
C PRO A 214 33.98 37.55 17.80
N PRO A 215 33.67 37.10 16.54
CA PRO A 215 34.37 37.52 15.34
C PRO A 215 34.05 38.97 14.94
N PRO A 216 34.94 39.66 14.18
CA PRO A 216 34.80 41.06 13.83
C PRO A 216 33.64 41.34 12.84
N ALA A 217 33.03 42.49 12.99
CA ALA A 217 31.91 42.97 12.21
C ALA A 217 32.22 43.10 10.70
N ARG A 218 31.30 42.63 9.85
CA ARG A 218 31.32 42.83 8.41
C ARG A 218 31.01 44.29 8.04
N PRO A 219 31.58 44.80 6.92
CA PRO A 219 31.36 46.16 6.48
C PRO A 219 29.90 46.38 6.00
N GLN A 220 29.36 47.52 6.36
CA GLN A 220 28.01 47.99 6.03
C GLN A 220 27.94 48.29 4.52
N THR A 221 27.00 47.65 3.83
CA THR A 221 26.61 48.00 2.47
C THR A 221 25.56 49.12 2.50
N TYR A 222 25.79 50.13 1.69
CA TYR A 222 24.90 51.28 1.48
C TYR A 222 23.53 50.88 0.96
N VAL A 223 22.47 51.33 1.61
CA VAL A 223 21.08 51.20 1.16
C VAL A 223 20.74 52.36 0.24
N ILE A 224 20.46 52.06 -1.02
CA ILE A 224 19.87 53.02 -1.98
C ILE A 224 18.38 53.09 -1.68
N HIS A 225 17.91 54.26 -1.24
CA HIS A 225 16.49 54.54 -1.08
C HIS A 225 15.83 54.73 -2.46
N THR A 226 14.95 53.82 -2.86
CA THR A 226 13.97 54.03 -3.91
C THR A 226 12.66 54.56 -3.32
N PRO A 227 12.00 55.55 -3.97
CA PRO A 227 10.76 56.13 -3.44
C PRO A 227 9.60 55.11 -3.52
N PRO A 228 8.58 55.21 -2.65
CA PRO A 228 7.50 54.25 -2.56
C PRO A 228 6.58 54.28 -3.79
N ALA A 229 6.35 53.11 -4.38
CA ALA A 229 5.40 52.92 -5.45
C ALA A 229 3.96 53.12 -4.96
N ALA A 230 3.16 53.84 -5.75
CA ALA A 230 1.77 54.12 -5.49
C ALA A 230 0.90 52.87 -5.43
N LYS A 231 0.03 52.80 -4.42
CA LYS A 231 -0.93 51.71 -4.22
C LYS A 231 -1.93 51.66 -5.36
N PRO A 232 -2.27 50.50 -5.97
CA PRO A 232 -3.32 50.38 -6.94
C PRO A 232 -4.69 50.58 -6.29
N LYS A 233 -5.54 51.41 -6.92
CA LYS A 233 -6.93 51.65 -6.51
C LYS A 233 -7.77 50.37 -6.79
N LYS A 234 -8.56 49.96 -5.78
CA LYS A 234 -9.57 48.90 -5.91
C LYS A 234 -10.65 49.32 -6.93
N PRO A 235 -11.11 48.43 -7.82
CA PRO A 235 -12.26 48.71 -8.67
C PRO A 235 -13.55 48.77 -7.84
N ALA A 236 -14.43 49.69 -8.20
CA ALA A 236 -15.72 49.91 -7.56
C ALA A 236 -16.66 48.68 -7.76
N ARG A 237 -17.38 48.36 -6.71
CA ARG A 237 -18.39 47.28 -6.64
C ARG A 237 -19.68 47.83 -7.25
N PRO A 238 -20.37 47.12 -8.16
CA PRO A 238 -21.72 47.52 -8.57
C PRO A 238 -22.72 47.17 -7.45
N GLU A 239 -23.59 48.16 -7.15
CA GLU A 239 -24.69 48.00 -6.22
C GLU A 239 -25.86 47.24 -6.86
N GLY A 240 -26.46 46.41 -6.04
CA GLY A 240 -27.88 46.03 -6.19
C GLY A 240 -28.13 44.59 -6.64
N TYR A 241 -28.41 43.74 -5.65
CA TYR A 241 -29.66 42.95 -5.53
C TYR A 241 -29.65 42.29 -4.15
N MET A 242 -30.58 42.72 -3.28
CA MET A 242 -30.89 42.07 -2.04
C MET A 242 -31.67 40.77 -2.33
N LEU A 243 -31.12 39.63 -2.03
CA LEU A 243 -31.84 38.37 -1.87
C LEU A 243 -31.89 38.06 -0.38
N GLU A 244 -33.11 38.01 0.14
CA GLU A 244 -33.40 37.58 1.51
C GLU A 244 -32.79 36.19 1.77
N LEU A 245 -31.81 36.17 2.63
CA LEU A 245 -31.27 34.92 3.21
C LEU A 245 -32.21 34.49 4.36
N THR A 246 -33.06 33.54 4.09
CA THR A 246 -33.67 32.72 5.13
C THR A 246 -32.55 32.08 5.91
N HIS A 247 -32.58 32.22 7.22
CA HIS A 247 -31.65 31.61 8.18
C HIS A 247 -31.78 30.10 8.09
N SER A 248 -30.88 29.46 7.32
CA SER A 248 -30.49 28.08 7.53
C SER A 248 -29.22 28.12 8.36
N GLU A 249 -29.30 27.46 9.54
CA GLU A 249 -28.13 27.25 10.38
C GLU A 249 -26.97 26.69 9.53
N PRO A 250 -25.73 27.17 9.71
CA PRO A 250 -24.60 26.60 9.00
C PRO A 250 -24.45 25.15 9.44
N ALA A 251 -24.77 24.22 8.56
CA ALA A 251 -24.32 22.85 8.70
C ALA A 251 -22.80 22.90 8.84
N ILE A 252 -22.29 22.60 10.01
CA ILE A 252 -20.86 22.42 10.25
C ILE A 252 -20.44 21.27 9.34
N GLN A 253 -19.93 21.60 8.16
CA GLN A 253 -19.21 20.65 7.34
C GLN A 253 -18.00 20.25 8.16
N HIS A 254 -18.05 19.07 8.80
CA HIS A 254 -16.87 18.43 9.33
C HIS A 254 -15.95 18.18 8.15
N ALA A 255 -15.01 19.10 7.93
CA ALA A 255 -13.89 18.87 7.03
C ALA A 255 -13.21 17.60 7.55
N HIS A 256 -13.31 16.49 6.80
CA HIS A 256 -12.64 15.24 7.15
C HIS A 256 -11.15 15.53 7.22
N ILE A 257 -10.61 15.53 8.44
CA ILE A 257 -9.17 15.71 8.67
C ILE A 257 -8.48 14.49 8.06
N HIS A 258 -7.67 14.74 7.03
CA HIS A 258 -6.85 13.69 6.44
C HIS A 258 -5.70 13.34 7.38
N TRP A 259 -5.33 12.05 7.46
CA TRP A 259 -4.21 11.62 8.28
C TRP A 259 -2.88 12.19 7.79
N GLY A 260 -1.94 12.38 8.70
CA GLY A 260 -0.61 12.89 8.45
C GLY A 260 0.30 12.58 9.62
N TYR A 261 1.39 13.32 9.73
CA TYR A 261 2.37 13.11 10.80
C TYR A 261 2.41 14.26 11.81
N GLU A 262 1.63 15.32 11.60
CA GLU A 262 1.61 16.52 12.45
C GLU A 262 0.17 17.02 12.66
N GLY A 263 -0.03 17.77 13.75
CA GLY A 263 -1.30 18.43 14.07
C GLY A 263 -2.46 17.48 14.28
N ALA A 264 -3.66 17.85 13.84
CA ALA A 264 -4.88 17.06 14.03
C ALA A 264 -4.85 15.71 13.29
N GLY A 265 -4.05 15.60 12.22
CA GLY A 265 -3.86 14.38 11.45
C GLY A 265 -2.75 13.47 11.99
N ALA A 266 -2.07 13.81 13.09
CA ALA A 266 -0.93 13.10 13.62
C ALA A 266 -1.24 11.68 14.11
N PRO A 267 -0.21 10.80 14.25
CA PRO A 267 -0.38 9.37 14.54
C PRO A 267 -1.25 9.04 15.75
N GLU A 268 -1.23 9.84 16.78
CA GLU A 268 -2.06 9.68 17.99
C GLU A 268 -3.57 9.87 17.73
N ASN A 269 -3.92 10.45 16.60
CA ASN A 269 -5.30 10.70 16.20
C ASN A 269 -5.80 9.75 15.11
N TRP A 270 -4.94 8.98 14.45
CA TRP A 270 -5.30 8.15 13.28
C TRP A 270 -6.53 7.27 13.50
N SER A 271 -6.62 6.63 14.66
CA SER A 271 -7.76 5.76 14.99
C SER A 271 -9.08 6.49 15.17
N LYS A 272 -9.07 7.81 15.34
CA LYS A 272 -10.25 8.67 15.52
C LYS A 272 -10.69 9.32 14.22
N LEU A 273 -9.79 9.41 13.21
CA LEU A 273 -10.07 10.06 11.93
C LEU A 273 -11.01 9.23 11.05
N ASP A 274 -10.90 7.90 11.12
CA ASP A 274 -11.69 6.96 10.34
C ASP A 274 -11.89 5.67 11.14
N PRO A 275 -13.12 5.11 11.22
CA PRO A 275 -13.38 3.82 11.87
C PRO A 275 -12.52 2.66 11.35
N GLN A 276 -12.10 2.70 10.09
CA GLN A 276 -11.20 1.71 9.49
C GLN A 276 -9.79 1.73 10.12
N ASN A 277 -9.39 2.84 10.71
CA ASN A 277 -8.09 3.04 11.35
C ASN A 277 -8.04 2.57 12.81
N LYS A 278 -9.07 1.90 13.30
CA LYS A 278 -9.18 1.45 14.70
C LYS A 278 -7.93 0.68 15.15
N LEU A 279 -7.36 -0.15 14.29
CA LEU A 279 -6.16 -0.94 14.58
C LEU A 279 -4.93 -0.07 14.92
N CYS A 280 -4.87 1.19 14.47
CA CYS A 280 -3.78 2.10 14.81
C CYS A 280 -3.65 2.36 16.32
N ALA A 281 -4.76 2.21 17.09
CA ALA A 281 -4.76 2.35 18.54
C ALA A 281 -4.96 1.03 19.30
N THR A 282 -5.67 0.05 18.70
CA THR A 282 -6.07 -1.18 19.40
C THR A 282 -5.28 -2.40 18.97
N GLY A 283 -4.45 -2.29 17.92
CA GLY A 283 -3.63 -3.40 17.44
C GLY A 283 -2.53 -3.76 18.44
N GLU A 284 -2.26 -5.05 18.57
CA GLU A 284 -1.27 -5.58 19.50
C GLU A 284 0.09 -5.85 18.85
N ARG A 285 0.11 -5.98 17.52
CA ARG A 285 1.31 -6.26 16.73
C ARG A 285 1.66 -5.13 15.79
N GLN A 286 1.61 -3.90 16.31
CA GLN A 286 1.84 -2.69 15.53
C GLN A 286 3.32 -2.47 15.20
N SER A 287 3.58 -1.82 14.05
CA SER A 287 4.89 -1.36 13.59
C SER A 287 4.90 0.17 13.50
N PRO A 288 6.08 0.82 13.56
CA PRO A 288 7.44 0.24 13.72
C PRO A 288 7.74 -0.13 15.17
N ILE A 289 8.80 -0.91 15.41
CA ILE A 289 9.28 -1.26 16.75
C ILE A 289 10.76 -0.90 16.95
N ASP A 290 11.20 -0.87 18.20
CA ASP A 290 12.61 -0.91 18.55
C ASP A 290 13.03 -2.39 18.62
N ILE A 291 13.82 -2.84 17.67
CA ILE A 291 14.31 -4.21 17.59
C ILE A 291 15.39 -4.40 18.62
N ARG A 292 15.09 -5.23 19.64
CA ARG A 292 15.98 -5.61 20.72
C ARG A 292 15.91 -7.10 20.97
N ASP A 293 16.96 -7.65 21.51
CA ASP A 293 17.00 -9.04 22.03
C ASP A 293 16.52 -10.09 21.01
N GLY A 294 16.91 -9.94 19.73
CA GLY A 294 16.61 -10.87 18.67
C GLY A 294 17.21 -12.26 18.95
N ILE A 295 16.40 -13.31 18.78
CA ILE A 295 16.90 -14.69 18.88
C ILE A 295 17.79 -14.96 17.67
N LYS A 296 19.08 -15.19 17.92
CA LYS A 296 20.07 -15.46 16.88
C LYS A 296 19.86 -16.87 16.31
N VAL A 297 19.49 -16.92 15.04
CA VAL A 297 19.22 -18.16 14.30
C VAL A 297 19.79 -18.10 12.90
N ASP A 298 19.94 -19.24 12.27
CA ASP A 298 20.32 -19.32 10.86
C ASP A 298 19.05 -19.11 10.02
N LEU A 299 18.79 -17.86 9.63
CA LEU A 299 17.65 -17.52 8.77
C LEU A 299 17.94 -17.92 7.31
N GLU A 300 16.90 -18.40 6.62
CA GLU A 300 16.98 -18.62 5.18
C GLU A 300 17.30 -17.29 4.47
N PRO A 301 18.27 -17.27 3.54
CA PRO A 301 18.56 -16.08 2.75
C PRO A 301 17.35 -15.63 1.93
N ILE A 302 17.05 -14.34 1.94
CA ILE A 302 16.05 -13.76 1.06
C ILE A 302 16.58 -13.81 -0.39
N LYS A 303 15.82 -14.43 -1.29
CA LYS A 303 16.13 -14.41 -2.72
C LYS A 303 15.50 -13.17 -3.34
N PHE A 304 16.31 -12.24 -3.77
CA PHE A 304 15.89 -11.02 -4.45
C PHE A 304 15.89 -11.24 -5.96
N ASN A 305 14.77 -11.03 -6.62
CA ASN A 305 14.58 -11.19 -8.07
C ASN A 305 14.16 -9.84 -8.68
N TYR A 306 14.97 -8.81 -8.49
CA TYR A 306 14.75 -7.50 -9.08
C TYR A 306 15.50 -7.40 -10.41
N GLN A 307 14.86 -6.76 -11.40
CA GLN A 307 15.45 -6.49 -12.70
C GLN A 307 15.59 -4.98 -12.91
N PRO A 308 16.65 -4.51 -13.58
CA PRO A 308 16.74 -3.13 -14.01
C PRO A 308 15.51 -2.75 -14.83
N SER A 309 14.90 -1.62 -14.50
CA SER A 309 13.65 -1.17 -15.15
C SER A 309 13.49 0.34 -15.11
N THR A 310 12.59 0.85 -15.93
CA THR A 310 12.08 2.21 -15.78
C THR A 310 11.31 2.33 -14.46
N PHE A 311 11.12 3.55 -13.98
CA PHE A 311 10.42 3.81 -12.74
C PHE A 311 9.40 4.94 -12.86
N ARG A 312 8.51 4.98 -11.91
CA ARG A 312 7.55 6.06 -11.69
C ARG A 312 7.67 6.55 -10.26
N ILE A 313 7.96 7.84 -10.09
CA ILE A 313 8.14 8.48 -8.79
C ILE A 313 7.03 9.49 -8.53
N VAL A 314 6.51 9.55 -7.33
CA VAL A 314 5.44 10.47 -6.92
C VAL A 314 5.64 10.92 -5.48
N ASP A 315 5.44 12.20 -5.22
CA ASP A 315 5.15 12.74 -3.88
C ASP A 315 3.65 12.54 -3.63
N ASN A 316 3.30 11.56 -2.79
CA ASN A 316 1.89 11.23 -2.52
C ASN A 316 1.28 12.02 -1.35
N GLY A 317 1.98 13.06 -0.85
CA GLY A 317 1.56 13.88 0.29
C GLY A 317 2.00 13.34 1.64
N HIS A 318 2.52 12.11 1.71
CA HIS A 318 3.01 11.45 2.93
C HIS A 318 4.46 11.00 2.82
N THR A 319 4.91 10.70 1.62
CA THR A 319 6.26 10.26 1.30
C THR A 319 6.53 10.40 -0.19
N VAL A 320 7.80 10.25 -0.56
CA VAL A 320 8.20 9.97 -1.94
C VAL A 320 8.11 8.48 -2.17
N GLN A 321 7.19 8.08 -3.05
CA GLN A 321 6.92 6.70 -3.43
C GLN A 321 7.42 6.42 -4.83
N VAL A 322 8.01 5.24 -5.02
CA VAL A 322 8.55 4.79 -6.31
C VAL A 322 7.95 3.44 -6.68
N GLN A 323 7.54 3.32 -7.92
CA GLN A 323 7.17 2.07 -8.56
C GLN A 323 8.21 1.76 -9.63
N VAL A 324 8.70 0.54 -9.65
CA VAL A 324 9.60 0.01 -10.68
C VAL A 324 8.89 -1.07 -11.48
N GLY A 325 9.54 -1.66 -12.45
CA GLY A 325 9.03 -2.79 -13.19
C GLY A 325 8.82 -4.04 -12.33
N GLU A 326 8.83 -5.18 -12.95
CA GLU A 326 8.67 -6.47 -12.27
C GLU A 326 9.81 -6.73 -11.28
N GLY A 327 9.47 -7.28 -10.13
CA GLY A 327 10.43 -7.68 -9.12
C GLY A 327 9.73 -8.47 -8.01
N SER A 328 10.47 -9.37 -7.38
CA SER A 328 9.93 -10.17 -6.28
C SER A 328 11.00 -10.53 -5.27
N ILE A 329 10.56 -10.97 -4.11
CA ILE A 329 11.38 -11.71 -3.15
C ILE A 329 10.80 -13.10 -2.94
N SER A 330 11.67 -14.09 -2.68
CA SER A 330 11.24 -15.42 -2.27
C SER A 330 11.89 -15.78 -0.94
N LEU A 331 11.09 -16.30 -0.02
CA LEU A 331 11.51 -16.70 1.32
C LEU A 331 10.62 -17.82 1.82
N THR A 332 11.21 -18.88 2.40
CA THR A 332 10.51 -20.05 2.97
C THR A 332 9.48 -20.67 2.02
N GLY A 333 9.86 -20.77 0.73
CA GLY A 333 9.01 -21.36 -0.31
C GLY A 333 7.86 -20.46 -0.79
N LYS A 334 7.76 -19.22 -0.29
CA LYS A 334 6.72 -18.25 -0.68
C LYS A 334 7.32 -17.10 -1.47
N SER A 335 6.64 -16.68 -2.54
CA SER A 335 7.02 -15.51 -3.34
C SER A 335 6.14 -14.32 -3.01
N TYR A 336 6.74 -13.13 -3.03
CA TYR A 336 6.06 -11.84 -2.80
C TYR A 336 6.48 -10.86 -3.88
N GLU A 337 5.54 -10.37 -4.66
CA GLU A 337 5.79 -9.40 -5.73
C GLU A 337 5.97 -7.99 -5.18
N LEU A 338 6.92 -7.23 -5.71
CA LEU A 338 7.17 -5.84 -5.35
C LEU A 338 6.02 -4.96 -5.83
N VAL A 339 5.37 -4.27 -4.91
CA VAL A 339 4.28 -3.34 -5.20
C VAL A 339 4.80 -1.92 -5.41
N GLN A 340 5.66 -1.45 -4.50
CA GLN A 340 6.28 -0.14 -4.50
C GLN A 340 7.34 -0.06 -3.40
N PHE A 341 8.18 0.98 -3.42
CA PHE A 341 8.98 1.36 -2.26
C PHE A 341 8.87 2.85 -1.99
N HIS A 342 9.17 3.24 -0.75
CA HIS A 342 9.04 4.62 -0.29
C HIS A 342 10.01 4.88 0.86
N PHE A 343 10.12 6.14 1.26
CA PHE A 343 11.13 6.58 2.22
C PHE A 343 10.50 7.22 3.45
N HIS A 344 11.14 7.01 4.61
CA HIS A 344 10.83 7.73 5.85
C HIS A 344 12.08 8.42 6.39
N ARG A 345 11.87 9.55 7.02
CA ARG A 345 12.86 10.32 7.76
C ARG A 345 12.26 10.81 9.09
N PRO A 346 12.93 10.51 10.22
CA PRO A 346 14.02 9.55 10.39
C PRO A 346 13.58 8.11 10.09
N SER A 347 14.46 7.10 10.29
CA SER A 347 14.02 5.70 10.16
C SER A 347 12.86 5.42 11.10
N GLU A 348 11.90 4.63 10.65
CA GLU A 348 10.77 4.24 11.50
C GLU A 348 11.23 3.25 12.57
N GLU A 349 12.00 2.23 12.17
CA GLU A 349 12.57 1.25 13.08
C GLU A 349 13.73 1.83 13.89
N LYS A 350 13.93 1.28 15.07
CA LYS A 350 15.14 1.40 15.85
C LYS A 350 15.81 0.04 16.02
N ILE A 351 17.14 0.06 16.12
CA ILE A 351 17.93 -1.12 16.48
C ILE A 351 18.65 -0.83 17.80
N ASN A 352 18.31 -1.54 18.86
CA ASN A 352 18.86 -1.33 20.20
C ASN A 352 18.80 0.14 20.68
N GLY A 353 17.70 0.81 20.40
CA GLY A 353 17.46 2.21 20.74
C GLY A 353 18.04 3.22 19.75
N GLN A 354 18.91 2.80 18.83
CA GLN A 354 19.50 3.66 17.82
C GLN A 354 18.54 3.87 16.65
N ARG A 355 18.40 5.10 16.19
CA ARG A 355 17.64 5.48 15.00
C ARG A 355 18.59 5.93 13.91
N PHE A 356 18.27 5.60 12.66
CA PHE A 356 19.03 5.98 11.47
C PHE A 356 18.46 7.25 10.83
N ASP A 357 19.23 7.87 9.93
CA ASP A 357 18.82 9.13 9.29
C ASP A 357 17.56 8.96 8.45
N MET A 358 17.43 7.82 7.71
CA MET A 358 16.27 7.48 6.90
C MET A 358 16.09 5.95 6.84
N VAL A 359 14.99 5.51 6.24
CA VAL A 359 14.75 4.12 5.84
C VAL A 359 14.01 4.07 4.51
N ALA A 360 14.30 3.07 3.70
CA ALA A 360 13.52 2.70 2.52
C ALA A 360 12.71 1.44 2.83
N HIS A 361 11.39 1.48 2.66
CA HIS A 361 10.48 0.35 2.80
C HIS A 361 10.10 -0.19 1.44
N LEU A 362 10.52 -1.39 1.11
CA LEU A 362 10.17 -2.11 -0.11
C LEU A 362 8.97 -3.01 0.20
N VAL A 363 7.81 -2.62 -0.25
CA VAL A 363 6.54 -3.30 0.05
C VAL A 363 6.26 -4.35 -1.00
N HIS A 364 6.11 -5.59 -0.56
CA HIS A 364 5.80 -6.74 -1.41
C HIS A 364 4.48 -7.38 -0.99
N LYS A 365 3.87 -8.13 -1.91
CA LYS A 365 2.61 -8.82 -1.69
C LYS A 365 2.63 -10.20 -2.31
N ALA A 366 2.22 -11.21 -1.55
CA ALA A 366 2.02 -12.58 -2.03
C ALA A 366 0.62 -12.75 -2.65
N ASP A 367 0.43 -13.83 -3.41
CA ASP A 367 -0.84 -14.16 -4.08
C ASP A 367 -2.02 -14.30 -3.10
N ASP A 368 -1.76 -14.79 -1.88
CA ASP A 368 -2.77 -14.89 -0.81
C ASP A 368 -3.09 -13.55 -0.13
N GLY A 369 -2.43 -12.47 -0.57
CA GLY A 369 -2.64 -11.12 -0.06
C GLY A 369 -1.75 -10.74 1.13
N GLN A 370 -0.95 -11.65 1.67
CA GLN A 370 0.00 -11.34 2.74
C GLN A 370 1.04 -10.33 2.27
N LEU A 371 1.33 -9.35 3.11
CA LEU A 371 2.36 -8.35 2.84
C LEU A 371 3.67 -8.75 3.49
N ALA A 372 4.78 -8.43 2.80
CA ALA A 372 6.12 -8.46 3.34
C ALA A 372 6.82 -7.12 3.05
N VAL A 373 7.53 -6.59 4.03
CA VAL A 373 8.27 -5.34 3.87
C VAL A 373 9.75 -5.61 4.14
N VAL A 374 10.59 -5.30 3.14
CA VAL A 374 12.05 -5.22 3.34
C VAL A 374 12.38 -3.79 3.72
N ALA A 375 12.92 -3.59 4.93
CA ALA A 375 13.36 -2.28 5.40
C ALA A 375 14.89 -2.17 5.24
N ILE A 376 15.33 -1.16 4.50
CA ILE A 376 16.76 -0.83 4.28
C ILE A 376 17.05 0.44 5.05
N LEU A 377 17.79 0.31 6.13
CA LEU A 377 18.20 1.43 6.97
C LEU A 377 19.22 2.29 6.21
N LEU A 378 19.06 3.60 6.26
CA LEU A 378 19.92 4.55 5.57
C LEU A 378 20.64 5.44 6.61
N GLU A 379 21.97 5.41 6.57
CA GLU A 379 22.80 6.20 7.46
C GLU A 379 23.62 7.25 6.69
N ARG A 380 23.99 8.29 7.37
CA ARG A 380 24.81 9.36 6.80
C ARG A 380 26.19 8.86 6.42
N GLY A 381 26.58 9.12 5.17
CA GLY A 381 27.86 8.71 4.64
C GLY A 381 28.09 9.22 3.22
N SER A 382 28.54 8.34 2.33
CA SER A 382 28.77 8.64 0.92
C SER A 382 27.47 8.81 0.15
N GLU A 383 27.53 9.53 -0.98
CA GLU A 383 26.42 9.63 -1.91
C GLU A 383 25.99 8.25 -2.43
N ASN A 384 24.69 8.03 -2.47
CA ASN A 384 24.09 6.83 -3.04
C ASN A 384 23.63 7.11 -4.47
N PRO A 385 24.24 6.50 -5.49
CA PRO A 385 23.90 6.76 -6.89
C PRO A 385 22.46 6.37 -7.27
N PHE A 386 21.91 5.30 -6.67
CA PHE A 386 20.53 4.89 -6.88
C PHE A 386 19.56 5.97 -6.38
N ILE A 387 19.76 6.43 -5.16
CA ILE A 387 18.93 7.50 -4.55
C ILE A 387 19.12 8.80 -5.34
N GLN A 388 20.35 9.12 -5.79
CA GLN A 388 20.60 10.32 -6.58
C GLN A 388 19.82 10.30 -7.90
N THR A 389 19.76 9.16 -8.57
CA THR A 389 18.94 8.99 -9.78
C THR A 389 17.47 9.28 -9.50
N LEU A 390 16.91 8.79 -8.41
CA LEU A 390 15.53 9.07 -8.03
C LEU A 390 15.31 10.56 -7.72
N TRP A 391 16.25 11.19 -6.97
CA TRP A 391 16.12 12.59 -6.58
C TRP A 391 16.22 13.55 -7.77
N ASN A 392 16.93 13.19 -8.83
CA ASN A 392 16.99 13.98 -10.07
C ASN A 392 15.60 14.09 -10.75
N TYR A 393 14.71 13.14 -10.48
CA TYR A 393 13.34 13.12 -11.04
C TYR A 393 12.26 13.33 -9.97
N MET A 394 12.63 13.95 -8.83
CA MET A 394 11.68 14.27 -7.77
C MET A 394 10.52 15.11 -8.31
N PRO A 395 9.26 14.74 -8.06
CA PRO A 395 8.12 15.54 -8.48
C PRO A 395 8.15 16.95 -7.89
N LEU A 396 7.82 17.96 -8.70
CA LEU A 396 7.74 19.34 -8.24
C LEU A 396 6.41 19.65 -7.52
N GLU A 397 5.39 18.83 -7.75
CA GLU A 397 4.05 18.98 -7.17
C GLU A 397 3.56 17.65 -6.59
N LYS A 398 2.81 17.73 -5.48
CA LYS A 398 2.18 16.57 -4.85
C LYS A 398 1.17 15.91 -5.79
N ASN A 399 1.11 14.58 -5.74
CA ASN A 399 0.22 13.75 -6.54
C ASN A 399 0.41 13.85 -8.06
N MET A 400 1.50 14.50 -8.51
CA MET A 400 1.90 14.57 -9.91
C MET A 400 3.07 13.61 -10.15
N PRO A 401 2.82 12.39 -10.67
CA PRO A 401 3.89 11.42 -10.87
C PRO A 401 4.77 11.79 -12.07
N VAL A 402 6.05 11.50 -11.93
CA VAL A 402 7.06 11.61 -12.98
C VAL A 402 7.47 10.20 -13.40
N SER A 403 7.50 9.94 -14.71
CA SER A 403 7.96 8.66 -15.31
C SER A 403 8.96 9.00 -16.39
N PRO A 404 10.27 9.06 -16.06
CA PRO A 404 11.30 9.36 -17.06
C PRO A 404 11.39 8.20 -18.06
N PRO A 405 11.31 8.48 -19.38
CA PRO A 405 11.22 7.41 -20.39
C PRO A 405 12.52 6.61 -20.57
N GLU A 406 13.66 7.25 -20.32
CA GLU A 406 14.99 6.67 -20.59
C GLU A 406 15.78 6.34 -19.31
N ALA A 407 15.30 6.75 -18.13
CA ALA A 407 15.98 6.49 -16.87
C ALA A 407 15.66 5.07 -16.39
N ILE A 408 16.71 4.26 -16.25
CA ILE A 408 16.65 2.90 -15.73
C ILE A 408 17.28 2.89 -14.34
N VAL A 409 16.66 2.20 -13.40
CA VAL A 409 17.21 1.94 -12.07
C VAL A 409 17.28 0.43 -11.81
N ASP A 410 18.31 0.02 -11.08
CA ASP A 410 18.45 -1.35 -10.59
C ASP A 410 18.30 -1.34 -9.06
N LEU A 411 17.18 -1.85 -8.57
CA LEU A 411 16.88 -1.88 -7.14
C LEU A 411 17.87 -2.76 -6.35
N ASN A 412 18.57 -3.71 -6.99
CA ASN A 412 19.61 -4.49 -6.34
C ASN A 412 20.76 -3.62 -5.82
N THR A 413 21.02 -2.47 -6.44
CA THR A 413 22.09 -1.54 -6.03
C THR A 413 21.76 -0.76 -4.75
N LEU A 414 20.49 -0.71 -4.34
CA LEU A 414 20.08 -0.16 -3.04
C LEU A 414 20.27 -1.16 -1.90
N LEU A 415 20.34 -2.46 -2.19
CA LEU A 415 20.45 -3.47 -1.15
C LEU A 415 21.86 -3.47 -0.52
N PRO A 416 22.01 -3.63 0.81
CA PRO A 416 23.33 -3.69 1.45
C PRO A 416 24.11 -4.93 1.03
N THR A 417 25.43 -4.92 1.18
CA THR A 417 26.30 -6.06 0.83
C THR A 417 25.98 -7.28 1.70
N SER A 418 25.86 -7.10 3.02
CA SER A 418 25.38 -8.15 3.92
C SER A 418 23.87 -8.27 3.82
N ARG A 419 23.37 -9.47 3.54
CA ARG A 419 21.96 -9.78 3.40
C ARG A 419 21.34 -10.34 4.69
N THR A 420 22.05 -10.28 5.81
CA THR A 420 21.51 -10.66 7.11
C THR A 420 20.42 -9.68 7.56
N TYR A 421 19.40 -10.20 8.24
CA TYR A 421 18.22 -9.41 8.58
C TYR A 421 17.61 -9.81 9.92
N TYR A 422 16.83 -8.90 10.50
CA TYR A 422 15.87 -9.20 11.56
C TYR A 422 14.52 -9.50 10.92
N THR A 423 13.74 -10.40 11.55
CA THR A 423 12.37 -10.64 11.08
C THR A 423 11.39 -10.79 12.24
N TYR A 424 10.21 -10.23 12.05
CA TYR A 424 9.10 -10.31 12.99
C TYR A 424 7.76 -10.08 12.26
N MET A 425 6.66 -10.46 12.90
CA MET A 425 5.31 -10.14 12.42
C MET A 425 4.85 -8.80 13.00
N GLY A 426 4.46 -7.88 12.13
CA GLY A 426 4.05 -6.53 12.47
C GLY A 426 2.82 -6.04 11.69
N SER A 427 2.76 -4.73 11.46
CA SER A 427 1.67 -4.05 10.75
C SER A 427 2.17 -3.12 9.68
N LEU A 428 1.25 -2.54 8.90
CA LEU A 428 1.53 -1.29 8.17
C LEU A 428 1.83 -0.18 9.19
N THR A 429 2.74 0.73 8.83
CA THR A 429 3.12 1.89 9.66
C THR A 429 2.28 3.13 9.36
N THR A 430 1.34 3.01 8.44
CA THR A 430 0.36 4.06 8.07
C THR A 430 -1.06 3.52 8.20
N PRO A 431 -2.08 4.38 8.33
CA PRO A 431 -3.46 3.96 8.29
C PRO A 431 -3.76 3.05 7.08
N PRO A 432 -4.53 1.97 7.27
CA PRO A 432 -5.32 1.59 8.45
C PRO A 432 -4.57 0.73 9.49
N CYS A 433 -3.24 0.68 9.49
CA CYS A 433 -2.38 -0.05 10.46
C CYS A 433 -2.65 -1.56 10.51
N THR A 434 -3.01 -2.14 9.36
CA THR A 434 -3.37 -3.56 9.23
C THR A 434 -2.21 -4.45 9.68
N GLU A 435 -2.49 -5.41 10.55
CA GLU A 435 -1.54 -6.39 11.07
C GLU A 435 -1.34 -7.59 10.12
N GLY A 436 -0.40 -8.46 10.42
CA GLY A 436 -0.07 -9.63 9.59
C GLY A 436 0.99 -9.36 8.53
N VAL A 437 1.71 -8.25 8.64
CA VAL A 437 2.82 -7.90 7.75
C VAL A 437 4.11 -8.57 8.22
N LEU A 438 4.78 -9.29 7.32
CA LEU A 438 6.11 -9.86 7.56
C LEU A 438 7.17 -8.78 7.37
N TRP A 439 7.91 -8.45 8.44
CA TRP A 439 9.00 -7.49 8.40
C TRP A 439 10.34 -8.19 8.25
N LEU A 440 11.17 -7.67 7.35
CA LEU A 440 12.50 -8.14 6.99
C LEU A 440 13.44 -6.92 7.05
N VAL A 441 14.00 -6.63 8.22
CA VAL A 441 14.81 -5.42 8.45
C VAL A 441 16.28 -5.76 8.25
N MET A 442 16.89 -5.20 7.21
CA MET A 442 18.31 -5.46 6.90
C MET A 442 19.21 -4.95 8.02
N LYS A 443 20.16 -5.79 8.46
CA LYS A 443 21.06 -5.44 9.59
C LYS A 443 22.10 -4.40 9.22
N GLN A 444 22.64 -4.50 8.01
CA GLN A 444 23.65 -3.55 7.52
C GLN A 444 22.95 -2.32 6.93
N PRO A 445 23.20 -1.11 7.44
CA PRO A 445 22.70 0.11 6.82
C PRO A 445 23.43 0.39 5.49
N VAL A 446 22.77 1.19 4.66
CA VAL A 446 23.31 1.71 3.39
C VAL A 446 23.59 3.19 3.56
N GLN A 447 24.71 3.65 3.01
CA GLN A 447 25.10 5.06 3.10
C GLN A 447 24.28 5.93 2.14
N VAL A 448 24.00 7.15 2.62
CA VAL A 448 23.33 8.23 1.89
C VAL A 448 23.97 9.56 2.29
N SER A 449 24.21 10.45 1.30
CA SER A 449 24.90 11.71 1.63
C SER A 449 24.05 12.69 2.44
N PRO A 450 24.66 13.60 3.20
CA PRO A 450 23.94 14.67 3.90
C PRO A 450 23.07 15.51 2.96
N GLU A 451 23.53 15.73 1.73
CA GLU A 451 22.81 16.49 0.71
C GLU A 451 21.54 15.75 0.29
N GLN A 452 21.63 14.43 0.06
CA GLN A 452 20.49 13.59 -0.29
C GLN A 452 19.45 13.56 0.84
N ILE A 453 19.89 13.43 2.09
CA ILE A 453 19.02 13.52 3.27
C ILE A 453 18.34 14.90 3.32
N ASN A 454 19.09 15.97 3.07
CA ASN A 454 18.59 17.35 3.10
C ASN A 454 17.55 17.60 2.00
N ILE A 455 17.73 17.03 0.80
CA ILE A 455 16.75 17.12 -0.29
C ILE A 455 15.41 16.52 0.18
N PHE A 456 15.41 15.29 0.68
CA PHE A 456 14.21 14.64 1.20
C PHE A 456 13.59 15.43 2.38
N SER A 457 14.41 15.98 3.26
CA SER A 457 13.96 16.73 4.44
C SER A 457 13.22 18.03 4.13
N ARG A 458 13.38 18.58 2.90
CA ARG A 458 12.61 19.75 2.44
C ARG A 458 11.15 19.41 2.20
N LEU A 459 10.87 18.18 1.79
CA LEU A 459 9.50 17.68 1.61
C LEU A 459 8.94 17.15 2.93
N TYR A 460 9.73 16.32 3.64
CA TYR A 460 9.32 15.59 4.83
C TYR A 460 10.38 15.72 5.93
N ARG A 461 10.15 16.61 6.91
CA ARG A 461 11.04 16.73 8.08
C ARG A 461 10.93 15.52 8.99
N ASN A 462 9.70 15.04 9.16
CA ASN A 462 9.38 13.85 9.94
C ASN A 462 8.13 13.20 9.36
N ASN A 463 8.28 12.05 8.70
CA ASN A 463 7.19 11.22 8.23
C ASN A 463 7.31 9.80 8.79
N ALA A 464 7.79 9.68 10.03
CA ALA A 464 7.93 8.43 10.73
C ALA A 464 6.87 8.30 11.83
N ARG A 465 6.16 7.17 11.87
CA ARG A 465 5.28 6.82 12.97
C ARG A 465 6.10 6.62 14.25
N PRO A 466 5.62 7.03 15.44
CA PRO A 466 6.27 6.68 16.70
C PRO A 466 6.44 5.17 16.88
N ILE A 467 7.51 4.79 17.61
CA ILE A 467 7.76 3.40 17.99
C ILE A 467 6.56 2.84 18.75
N GLN A 468 6.15 1.63 18.38
CA GLN A 468 5.08 0.87 19.00
C GLN A 468 5.66 -0.19 19.96
N PRO A 469 4.90 -0.64 20.96
CA PRO A 469 5.33 -1.70 21.87
C PRO A 469 5.65 -2.98 21.11
N ALA A 470 6.74 -3.65 21.48
CA ALA A 470 7.09 -4.96 20.94
C ALA A 470 6.11 -6.05 21.42
N SER A 471 5.41 -5.84 22.53
CA SER A 471 4.33 -6.72 23.06
C SER A 471 4.72 -8.21 23.16
N GLY A 472 5.97 -8.50 23.54
CA GLY A 472 6.47 -9.87 23.65
C GLY A 472 6.59 -10.64 22.34
N ARG A 473 6.53 -9.95 21.18
CA ARG A 473 6.69 -10.59 19.87
C ARG A 473 8.03 -11.26 19.72
N LEU A 474 8.01 -12.43 19.10
CA LEU A 474 9.23 -13.12 18.71
C LEU A 474 9.93 -12.32 17.59
N ILE A 475 11.16 -11.91 17.85
CA ILE A 475 12.05 -11.32 16.87
C ILE A 475 13.18 -12.31 16.61
N LYS A 476 13.39 -12.69 15.36
CA LYS A 476 14.54 -13.51 14.96
C LYS A 476 15.60 -12.60 14.35
N GLU A 477 16.86 -12.93 14.64
CA GLU A 477 18.04 -12.25 14.13
C GLU A 477 18.89 -13.24 13.33
N GLY A 478 19.13 -12.94 12.04
CA GLY A 478 20.05 -13.71 11.20
C GLY A 478 21.49 -13.56 11.67
N ARG A 479 22.24 -14.67 11.70
CA ARG A 479 23.67 -14.72 12.00
C ARG A 479 24.53 -14.25 10.83
#